data_a27b2140b9bc057efda0c654ee5b972f
#
_entry.id   a27b2140b9bc057efda0c654ee5b972f
#
_cell.length_a   1.000
_cell.length_b   1.000
_cell.length_c   1.000
_cell.angle_alpha   90.00
_cell.angle_beta   90.00
_cell.angle_gamma   90.00
#
_symmetry.space_group_name_H-M   'P 1'
#
loop_
_entity.id
_entity.type
_entity.pdbx_description
1 polymer ?
#
loop_
_entity_poly.entity_id
_entity_poly.type
_entity_poly.pdbx_seq_one_letter_code
_entity_poly.pdbx_strand_id
1 'polypeptide(L)'
;MLLCIKTSNMKKSFLRPRNIILMLLTLCCLGGCCFVAVKTNDAENDYRHRVESLPELTTTAQIIDAVKSQQPKLYVINGYKFPKYELVSDPYHNVAEGYLYISVSVSSKGSDNKYHDNPNLEKEVYGKLFFDDNTELQNFDHSIVSTAGKTNDHKRGNDKYYYGLLSPDAELSFIAELGNNQAKVSGFDGDCNVVEGNKERLVSSSATATSFLLYKIALAVAIIILAILMIADYQDIKEKEQKRLNRQRSKAGNKKNADFFKKK
;
A
#
# COMPACT_ATOMS: atom_id res chain seq x y z
N MET A 1 44.31 -22.11 -21.51
CA MET A 1 44.49 -20.76 -22.06
C MET A 1 43.17 -20.03 -22.42
N LEU A 2 42.10 -20.70 -22.82
CA LEU A 2 40.79 -20.09 -23.16
C LEU A 2 39.98 -19.54 -21.94
N LEU A 3 40.14 -20.10 -20.76
CA LEU A 3 39.44 -19.65 -19.54
C LEU A 3 39.97 -18.31 -18.99
N CYS A 4 41.29 -18.06 -19.07
CA CYS A 4 41.87 -16.79 -18.63
C CYS A 4 41.50 -15.58 -19.49
N ILE A 5 41.25 -15.79 -20.81
CA ILE A 5 40.85 -14.71 -21.70
C ILE A 5 39.41 -14.29 -21.44
N LYS A 6 38.55 -15.24 -21.03
CA LYS A 6 37.12 -14.99 -20.72
C LYS A 6 36.94 -14.15 -19.49
N THR A 7 37.77 -14.37 -18.46
CA THR A 7 37.72 -13.62 -17.18
C THR A 7 38.27 -12.19 -17.32
N SER A 8 39.28 -11.96 -18.15
CA SER A 8 39.83 -10.62 -18.42
C SER A 8 38.85 -9.70 -19.16
N ASN A 9 38.08 -10.26 -20.10
CA ASN A 9 37.08 -9.46 -20.84
C ASN A 9 35.83 -9.14 -20.03
N MET A 10 35.43 -10.04 -19.14
CA MET A 10 34.36 -9.75 -18.17
C MET A 10 34.76 -8.60 -17.22
N LYS A 11 35.99 -8.59 -16.69
CA LYS A 11 36.49 -7.50 -15.84
C LYS A 11 36.49 -6.14 -16.57
N LYS A 12 36.85 -6.07 -17.85
CA LYS A 12 36.83 -4.83 -18.63
C LYS A 12 35.41 -4.33 -18.95
N SER A 13 34.42 -5.21 -19.02
CA SER A 13 33.00 -4.85 -19.22
C SER A 13 32.39 -4.24 -17.97
N PHE A 14 32.67 -4.81 -16.80
CA PHE A 14 32.19 -4.30 -15.51
C PHE A 14 32.77 -2.92 -15.14
N LEU A 15 33.94 -2.57 -15.62
CA LEU A 15 34.63 -1.30 -15.31
C LEU A 15 34.25 -0.15 -16.26
N ARG A 16 33.25 -0.29 -17.09
CA ARG A 16 32.75 0.84 -17.89
C ARG A 16 32.03 1.83 -16.96
N PRO A 17 32.25 3.16 -17.13
CA PRO A 17 31.62 4.17 -16.25
C PRO A 17 30.10 4.01 -16.14
N ARG A 18 29.43 3.68 -17.22
CA ARG A 18 27.98 3.45 -17.27
C ARG A 18 27.54 2.29 -16.36
N ASN A 19 28.28 1.17 -16.38
CA ASN A 19 27.96 0.00 -15.56
C ASN A 19 28.27 0.25 -14.09
N ILE A 20 29.29 1.02 -13.77
CA ILE A 20 29.60 1.47 -12.41
C ILE A 20 28.47 2.35 -11.89
N ILE A 21 27.97 3.30 -12.68
CA ILE A 21 26.84 4.17 -12.30
C ILE A 21 25.57 3.33 -12.06
N LEU A 22 25.26 2.37 -12.93
CA LEU A 22 24.12 1.47 -12.76
C LEU A 22 24.26 0.61 -11.51
N MET A 23 25.44 0.08 -11.20
CA MET A 23 25.68 -0.66 -9.96
C MET A 23 25.51 0.22 -8.72
N LEU A 24 26.02 1.46 -8.74
CA LEU A 24 25.85 2.40 -7.64
C LEU A 24 24.37 2.78 -7.43
N LEU A 25 23.63 3.03 -8.51
CA LEU A 25 22.21 3.29 -8.44
C LEU A 25 21.43 2.10 -7.84
N THR A 26 21.75 0.88 -8.27
CA THR A 26 21.14 -0.33 -7.73
C THR A 26 21.44 -0.49 -6.23
N LEU A 27 22.67 -0.21 -5.81
CA LEU A 27 23.08 -0.27 -4.42
C LEU A 27 22.37 0.79 -3.57
N CYS A 28 22.22 2.01 -4.09
CA CYS A 28 21.45 3.07 -3.44
C CYS A 28 19.95 2.70 -3.32
N CYS A 29 19.37 2.11 -4.36
CA CYS A 29 17.97 1.64 -4.31
C CYS A 29 17.80 0.52 -3.27
N LEU A 30 18.72 -0.46 -3.22
CA LEU A 30 18.70 -1.53 -2.23
C LEU A 30 18.84 -0.97 -0.81
N GLY A 31 19.77 -0.04 -0.58
CA GLY A 31 19.95 0.63 0.70
C GLY A 31 18.71 1.43 1.11
N GLY A 32 18.09 2.15 0.17
CA GLY A 32 16.82 2.84 0.38
C GLY A 32 15.68 1.90 0.73
N CYS A 33 15.56 0.75 0.03
CA CYS A 33 14.59 -0.28 0.37
C CYS A 33 14.75 -0.82 1.78
N CYS A 34 15.99 -1.16 2.17
CA CYS A 34 16.28 -1.64 3.51
C CYS A 34 15.93 -0.59 4.56
N PHE A 35 16.31 0.67 4.33
CA PHE A 35 16.01 1.77 5.25
C PHE A 35 14.49 1.98 5.42
N VAL A 36 13.74 2.03 4.32
CA VAL A 36 12.28 2.17 4.35
C VAL A 36 11.63 0.98 5.04
N ALA A 37 12.11 -0.25 4.77
CA ALA A 37 11.59 -1.45 5.41
C ALA A 37 11.79 -1.43 6.94
N VAL A 38 12.98 -1.03 7.41
CA VAL A 38 13.27 -0.90 8.84
C VAL A 38 12.36 0.16 9.46
N LYS A 39 12.31 1.37 8.89
CA LYS A 39 11.47 2.47 9.41
C LYS A 39 9.99 2.13 9.45
N THR A 40 9.48 1.41 8.46
CA THR A 40 8.08 0.97 8.47
C THR A 40 7.82 -0.02 9.60
N ASN A 41 8.72 -0.99 9.75
CA ASN A 41 8.59 -2.01 10.78
C ASN A 41 8.67 -1.39 12.18
N ASP A 42 9.57 -0.41 12.37
CA ASP A 42 9.68 0.35 13.62
C ASP A 42 8.39 1.14 13.90
N ALA A 43 7.84 1.84 12.92
CA ALA A 43 6.60 2.62 13.09
C ALA A 43 5.39 1.73 13.37
N GLU A 44 5.27 0.58 12.67
CA GLU A 44 4.20 -0.38 12.92
C GLU A 44 4.32 -1.01 14.31
N ASN A 45 5.54 -1.36 14.72
CA ASN A 45 5.79 -1.89 16.05
C ASN A 45 5.52 -0.85 17.15
N ASP A 46 5.91 0.41 16.95
CA ASP A 46 5.62 1.49 17.90
C ASP A 46 4.11 1.69 18.04
N TYR A 47 3.38 1.77 16.93
CA TYR A 47 1.92 1.88 16.97
C TYR A 47 1.28 0.67 17.67
N ARG A 48 1.73 -0.54 17.36
CA ARG A 48 1.30 -1.78 18.02
C ARG A 48 1.52 -1.72 19.53
N HIS A 49 2.72 -1.36 19.99
CA HIS A 49 3.02 -1.24 21.42
C HIS A 49 2.18 -0.19 22.11
N ARG A 50 1.94 0.96 21.44
CA ARG A 50 1.04 2.00 21.97
C ARG A 50 -0.39 1.47 22.11
N VAL A 51 -0.93 0.76 21.13
CA VAL A 51 -2.27 0.15 21.17
C VAL A 51 -2.33 -0.94 22.26
N GLU A 52 -1.32 -1.80 22.35
CA GLU A 52 -1.25 -2.89 23.34
C GLU A 52 -1.10 -2.37 24.77
N SER A 53 -0.55 -1.19 24.96
CA SER A 53 -0.42 -0.55 26.30
C SER A 53 -1.73 0.03 26.81
N LEU A 54 -2.73 0.22 25.96
CA LEU A 54 -4.05 0.72 26.37
C LEU A 54 -4.89 -0.41 26.98
N PRO A 55 -5.70 -0.10 28.00
CA PRO A 55 -6.68 -1.06 28.52
C PRO A 55 -7.70 -1.40 27.43
N GLU A 56 -7.99 -2.68 27.28
CA GLU A 56 -8.91 -3.22 26.29
C GLU A 56 -10.29 -3.45 26.90
N LEU A 57 -11.34 -3.01 26.19
CA LEU A 57 -12.72 -3.21 26.57
C LEU A 57 -13.43 -4.01 25.47
N THR A 58 -14.11 -5.08 25.88
CA THR A 58 -14.81 -6.01 24.98
C THR A 58 -16.29 -6.17 25.31
N THR A 59 -16.70 -5.73 26.49
CA THR A 59 -18.09 -5.87 26.96
C THR A 59 -18.76 -4.54 27.16
N THR A 60 -20.06 -4.50 26.91
CA THR A 60 -20.91 -3.33 27.15
C THR A 60 -20.79 -2.77 28.58
N ALA A 61 -20.77 -3.65 29.60
CA ALA A 61 -20.65 -3.23 30.98
C ALA A 61 -19.34 -2.46 31.25
N GLN A 62 -18.22 -2.98 30.80
CA GLN A 62 -16.92 -2.31 30.93
C GLN A 62 -16.90 -0.94 30.24
N ILE A 63 -17.51 -0.84 29.05
CA ILE A 63 -17.58 0.42 28.30
C ILE A 63 -18.42 1.45 29.03
N ILE A 64 -19.58 1.06 29.52
CA ILE A 64 -20.48 1.96 30.28
C ILE A 64 -19.81 2.44 31.57
N ASP A 65 -19.11 1.57 32.29
CA ASP A 65 -18.37 1.94 33.50
C ASP A 65 -17.25 2.94 33.19
N ALA A 66 -16.54 2.72 32.11
CA ALA A 66 -15.51 3.65 31.63
C ALA A 66 -16.08 5.00 31.20
N VAL A 67 -17.22 5.03 30.48
CA VAL A 67 -17.94 6.26 30.11
C VAL A 67 -18.37 7.08 31.34
N LYS A 68 -18.83 6.42 32.38
CA LYS A 68 -19.25 7.05 33.62
C LYS A 68 -18.11 7.51 34.55
N SER A 69 -16.88 7.13 34.24
CA SER A 69 -15.72 7.55 35.03
C SER A 69 -15.55 9.08 34.97
N GLN A 70 -15.09 9.66 36.08
CA GLN A 70 -14.87 11.13 36.15
C GLN A 70 -13.58 11.58 35.42
N GLN A 71 -12.73 10.64 35.02
CA GLN A 71 -11.49 10.93 34.37
C GLN A 71 -11.48 10.30 32.98
N PRO A 72 -11.44 11.10 31.90
CA PRO A 72 -11.29 10.58 30.54
C PRO A 72 -9.98 9.84 30.38
N LYS A 73 -10.05 8.66 29.76
CA LYS A 73 -8.88 7.82 29.44
C LYS A 73 -9.06 7.20 28.08
N LEU A 74 -7.92 6.87 27.45
CA LEU A 74 -7.89 6.11 26.20
C LEU A 74 -8.04 4.61 26.48
N TYR A 75 -8.87 3.98 25.67
CA TYR A 75 -9.13 2.55 25.69
C TYR A 75 -9.12 2.02 24.26
N VAL A 76 -8.81 0.74 24.10
CA VAL A 76 -9.08 -0.01 22.87
C VAL A 76 -10.42 -0.69 23.01
N ILE A 77 -11.37 -0.35 22.16
CA ILE A 77 -12.59 -1.12 21.96
C ILE A 77 -12.27 -2.19 20.92
N ASN A 78 -12.48 -3.47 21.25
CA ASN A 78 -12.12 -4.57 20.38
C ASN A 78 -13.33 -5.43 20.02
N GLY A 79 -13.67 -5.50 18.74
CA GLY A 79 -14.73 -6.36 18.22
C GLY A 79 -16.11 -6.02 18.81
N TYR A 80 -16.43 -4.73 19.01
CA TYR A 80 -17.68 -4.32 19.62
C TYR A 80 -18.78 -4.12 18.58
N LYS A 81 -19.95 -4.73 18.82
CA LYS A 81 -21.15 -4.54 18.02
C LYS A 81 -22.07 -3.54 18.70
N PHE A 82 -22.39 -2.45 18.00
CA PHE A 82 -23.26 -1.42 18.56
C PHE A 82 -24.72 -1.89 18.62
N PRO A 83 -25.37 -1.77 19.79
CA PRO A 83 -26.76 -2.21 19.96
C PRO A 83 -27.78 -1.23 19.37
N LYS A 84 -27.39 0.03 19.20
CA LYS A 84 -28.24 1.10 18.68
C LYS A 84 -27.48 1.94 17.67
N TYR A 85 -28.16 2.33 16.59
CA TYR A 85 -27.55 3.10 15.52
C TYR A 85 -28.59 3.84 14.69
N GLU A 86 -28.15 4.90 14.02
CA GLU A 86 -28.88 5.54 12.93
C GLU A 86 -28.19 5.16 11.62
N LEU A 87 -28.95 4.59 10.69
CA LEU A 87 -28.43 4.16 9.39
C LEU A 87 -28.44 5.30 8.38
N VAL A 88 -27.52 5.22 7.42
CA VAL A 88 -27.46 6.10 6.27
C VAL A 88 -27.82 5.38 4.99
N SER A 89 -28.33 6.12 4.02
CA SER A 89 -28.67 5.62 2.69
C SER A 89 -27.63 6.05 1.69
N ASP A 90 -27.47 5.24 0.64
CA ASP A 90 -26.59 5.54 -0.46
C ASP A 90 -26.96 6.89 -1.14
N PRO A 91 -26.05 7.85 -1.21
CA PRO A 91 -26.27 9.15 -1.84
C PRO A 91 -26.55 9.08 -3.34
N TYR A 92 -26.26 7.95 -3.99
CA TYR A 92 -26.52 7.71 -5.41
C TYR A 92 -27.67 6.75 -5.68
N HIS A 93 -28.32 6.22 -4.63
CA HIS A 93 -29.47 5.30 -4.72
C HIS A 93 -29.21 4.04 -5.55
N ASN A 94 -27.96 3.53 -5.55
CA ASN A 94 -27.62 2.28 -6.22
C ASN A 94 -27.72 1.07 -5.27
N VAL A 95 -27.69 1.31 -3.94
CA VAL A 95 -27.78 0.28 -2.90
C VAL A 95 -29.03 0.54 -2.08
N ALA A 96 -29.86 -0.49 -1.91
CA ALA A 96 -31.20 -0.37 -1.33
C ALA A 96 -31.24 -0.42 0.21
N GLU A 97 -30.19 -0.98 0.84
CA GLU A 97 -30.12 -1.19 2.29
C GLU A 97 -29.43 -0.04 3.01
N GLY A 98 -29.79 0.19 4.28
CA GLY A 98 -29.11 1.14 5.14
C GLY A 98 -27.84 0.56 5.76
N TYR A 99 -26.83 1.40 5.94
CA TYR A 99 -25.51 1.05 6.47
C TYR A 99 -25.10 1.99 7.61
N LEU A 100 -24.15 1.58 8.42
CA LEU A 100 -23.52 2.44 9.43
C LEU A 100 -22.60 3.47 8.79
N TYR A 101 -21.97 3.11 7.68
CA TYR A 101 -21.10 3.98 6.93
C TYR A 101 -21.10 3.56 5.45
N ILE A 102 -21.02 4.54 4.58
CA ILE A 102 -20.92 4.35 3.13
C ILE A 102 -19.81 5.26 2.61
N SER A 103 -18.80 4.69 1.97
CA SER A 103 -17.88 5.42 1.10
C SER A 103 -18.17 5.10 -0.35
N VAL A 104 -18.14 6.10 -1.20
CA VAL A 104 -18.34 5.94 -2.64
C VAL A 104 -17.21 6.60 -3.39
N SER A 105 -16.43 5.79 -4.11
CA SER A 105 -15.47 6.28 -5.09
C SER A 105 -16.06 6.12 -6.49
N VAL A 106 -15.86 7.11 -7.34
CA VAL A 106 -16.45 7.14 -8.67
C VAL A 106 -15.37 7.29 -9.74
N SER A 107 -15.39 6.42 -10.75
CA SER A 107 -14.57 6.57 -11.96
C SER A 107 -15.43 6.85 -13.15
N SER A 108 -15.19 7.97 -13.84
CA SER A 108 -15.93 8.42 -15.01
C SER A 108 -15.17 8.07 -16.31
N LYS A 109 -15.91 7.68 -17.33
CA LYS A 109 -15.36 7.34 -18.64
C LYS A 109 -14.98 8.61 -19.41
N GLY A 110 -13.68 8.79 -19.68
CA GLY A 110 -13.15 9.91 -20.44
C GLY A 110 -13.35 9.80 -21.97
N SER A 111 -12.94 10.81 -22.69
CA SER A 111 -12.95 10.86 -24.16
C SER A 111 -12.03 9.82 -24.82
N ASP A 112 -11.03 9.32 -24.08
CA ASP A 112 -10.12 8.24 -24.47
C ASP A 112 -10.70 6.83 -24.26
N ASN A 113 -11.99 6.73 -23.91
CA ASN A 113 -12.68 5.48 -23.54
C ASN A 113 -12.15 4.77 -22.30
N LYS A 114 -11.27 5.39 -21.49
CA LYS A 114 -10.78 4.86 -20.21
C LYS A 114 -11.53 5.46 -19.04
N TYR A 115 -11.55 4.73 -17.93
CA TYR A 115 -12.09 5.23 -16.67
C TYR A 115 -11.01 5.97 -15.89
N HIS A 116 -11.35 7.17 -15.41
CA HIS A 116 -10.50 8.02 -14.59
C HIS A 116 -11.24 8.35 -13.30
N ASP A 117 -10.53 8.39 -12.18
CA ASP A 117 -11.12 8.73 -10.89
C ASP A 117 -11.69 10.14 -10.93
N ASN A 118 -12.88 10.28 -10.35
CA ASN A 118 -13.63 11.53 -10.32
C ASN A 118 -13.87 11.97 -8.85
N PRO A 119 -12.90 12.68 -8.26
CA PRO A 119 -12.97 13.09 -6.85
C PRO A 119 -14.16 14.01 -6.54
N ASN A 120 -14.73 14.69 -7.55
CA ASN A 120 -15.90 15.55 -7.33
C ASN A 120 -17.18 14.76 -7.04
N LEU A 121 -17.21 13.47 -7.35
CA LEU A 121 -18.31 12.56 -7.09
C LEU A 121 -18.05 11.60 -5.93
N GLU A 122 -16.86 11.66 -5.30
CA GLU A 122 -16.58 10.89 -4.10
C GLU A 122 -17.40 11.40 -2.91
N LYS A 123 -17.93 10.48 -2.13
CA LYS A 123 -18.74 10.80 -0.95
C LYS A 123 -18.51 9.80 0.16
N GLU A 124 -18.51 10.33 1.36
CA GLU A 124 -18.59 9.54 2.59
C GLU A 124 -19.81 9.98 3.39
N VAL A 125 -20.55 9.02 3.89
CA VAL A 125 -21.75 9.26 4.69
C VAL A 125 -21.67 8.39 5.93
N TYR A 126 -21.83 9.01 7.10
CA TYR A 126 -21.70 8.38 8.40
C TYR A 126 -23.04 8.35 9.11
N GLY A 127 -23.39 7.20 9.65
CA GLY A 127 -24.49 7.06 10.60
C GLY A 127 -24.08 7.48 12.01
N LYS A 128 -24.96 7.25 12.96
CA LYS A 128 -24.65 7.47 14.37
C LYS A 128 -24.63 6.15 15.11
N LEU A 129 -23.73 6.03 16.05
CA LEU A 129 -23.53 4.85 16.87
C LEU A 129 -23.78 5.20 18.34
N PHE A 130 -24.56 4.36 19.04
CA PHE A 130 -24.91 4.58 20.43
C PHE A 130 -24.62 3.33 21.26
N PHE A 131 -24.07 3.53 22.43
CA PHE A 131 -23.97 2.48 23.45
C PHE A 131 -25.33 2.21 24.10
N ASP A 132 -25.43 1.15 24.91
CA ASP A 132 -26.68 0.71 25.50
C ASP A 132 -27.34 1.78 26.38
N ASP A 133 -26.57 2.64 27.01
CA ASP A 133 -27.03 3.77 27.83
C ASP A 133 -27.45 5.01 27.04
N ASN A 134 -27.52 4.90 25.71
CA ASN A 134 -27.73 5.95 24.72
C ASN A 134 -26.61 6.99 24.61
N THR A 135 -25.41 6.74 25.12
CA THR A 135 -24.25 7.59 24.89
C THR A 135 -23.83 7.46 23.39
N GLU A 136 -23.84 8.59 22.70
CA GLU A 136 -23.42 8.66 21.30
C GLU A 136 -21.87 8.56 21.18
N LEU A 137 -21.38 7.78 20.23
CA LEU A 137 -19.97 7.76 19.86
C LEU A 137 -19.64 8.98 19.00
N GLN A 138 -19.04 9.98 19.63
CA GLN A 138 -18.63 11.22 18.97
C GLN A 138 -17.42 11.01 18.04
N ASN A 139 -17.25 11.88 17.06
CA ASN A 139 -16.16 11.88 16.07
C ASN A 139 -16.11 10.63 15.15
N PHE A 140 -17.17 9.84 15.12
CA PHE A 140 -17.24 8.75 14.14
C PHE A 140 -17.25 9.30 12.71
N ASP A 141 -17.89 10.44 12.48
CA ASP A 141 -17.97 11.18 11.22
C ASP A 141 -16.64 11.85 10.78
N HIS A 142 -15.65 11.86 11.66
CA HIS A 142 -14.29 12.36 11.41
C HIS A 142 -13.25 11.23 11.43
N SER A 143 -13.69 9.98 11.49
CA SER A 143 -12.78 8.83 11.53
C SER A 143 -12.53 8.26 10.14
N ILE A 144 -11.35 7.64 9.98
CA ILE A 144 -11.03 6.83 8.82
C ILE A 144 -11.63 5.44 9.02
N VAL A 145 -12.69 5.12 8.27
CA VAL A 145 -13.38 3.84 8.40
C VAL A 145 -12.82 2.83 7.41
N SER A 146 -12.28 1.73 7.91
CA SER A 146 -11.78 0.62 7.10
C SER A 146 -12.78 -0.55 7.15
N THR A 147 -13.51 -0.75 6.05
CA THR A 147 -14.49 -1.83 5.91
C THR A 147 -13.84 -3.14 5.47
N ALA A 148 -14.36 -4.28 5.94
CA ALA A 148 -14.01 -5.61 5.44
C ALA A 148 -14.83 -5.99 4.20
N GLY A 149 -15.84 -5.17 3.89
CA GLY A 149 -16.85 -5.45 2.89
C GLY A 149 -16.33 -5.50 1.47
N LYS A 150 -16.99 -6.29 0.65
CA LYS A 150 -16.77 -6.33 -0.80
C LYS A 150 -17.13 -4.98 -1.39
N THR A 151 -16.24 -4.44 -2.20
CA THR A 151 -16.58 -3.34 -3.10
C THR A 151 -17.66 -3.84 -4.07
N ASN A 152 -18.90 -3.42 -3.84
CA ASN A 152 -19.94 -3.59 -4.84
C ASN A 152 -19.73 -2.50 -5.89
N ASP A 153 -19.43 -2.88 -7.13
CA ASP A 153 -19.33 -1.95 -8.23
C ASP A 153 -20.68 -1.85 -8.97
N HIS A 154 -21.17 -0.63 -9.12
CA HIS A 154 -22.34 -0.30 -9.92
C HIS A 154 -21.92 0.55 -11.12
N LYS A 155 -22.49 0.25 -12.27
CA LYS A 155 -22.28 1.05 -13.49
C LYS A 155 -23.56 1.75 -13.88
N ARG A 156 -23.49 3.10 -13.99
CA ARG A 156 -24.62 3.92 -14.46
C ARG A 156 -24.12 4.92 -15.51
N GLY A 157 -24.51 4.68 -16.76
CA GLY A 157 -24.05 5.52 -17.88
C GLY A 157 -22.52 5.38 -18.08
N ASN A 158 -21.83 6.50 -17.99
CA ASN A 158 -20.38 6.59 -18.13
C ASN A 158 -19.62 6.43 -16.80
N ASP A 159 -20.32 6.27 -15.68
CA ASP A 159 -19.72 6.25 -14.37
C ASP A 159 -19.75 4.83 -13.77
N LYS A 160 -18.67 4.50 -13.04
CA LYS A 160 -18.57 3.33 -12.20
C LYS A 160 -18.44 3.77 -10.75
N TYR A 161 -19.26 3.20 -9.90
CA TYR A 161 -19.33 3.48 -8.46
C TYR A 161 -18.76 2.30 -7.70
N TYR A 162 -17.82 2.55 -6.83
CA TYR A 162 -17.21 1.55 -5.94
C TYR A 162 -17.56 1.89 -4.50
N TYR A 163 -18.14 0.93 -3.80
CA TYR A 163 -18.69 1.13 -2.46
C TYR A 163 -17.85 0.43 -1.41
N GLY A 164 -17.46 1.18 -0.38
CA GLY A 164 -17.07 0.64 0.91
C GLY A 164 -18.28 0.74 1.86
N LEU A 165 -18.80 -0.39 2.31
CA LEU A 165 -20.03 -0.47 3.08
C LEU A 165 -19.78 -1.09 4.45
N LEU A 166 -20.24 -0.44 5.53
CA LEU A 166 -20.20 -0.95 6.87
C LEU A 166 -21.62 -1.39 7.30
N SER A 167 -21.78 -2.69 7.49
CA SER A 167 -23.06 -3.29 7.90
C SER A 167 -23.45 -2.91 9.32
N PRO A 168 -24.75 -2.84 9.63
CA PRO A 168 -25.25 -2.72 11.00
C PRO A 168 -24.79 -3.83 11.95
N ASP A 169 -24.49 -5.00 11.40
CA ASP A 169 -24.04 -6.18 12.15
C ASP A 169 -22.52 -6.26 12.32
N ALA A 170 -21.77 -5.28 11.82
CA ALA A 170 -20.32 -5.28 11.88
C ALA A 170 -19.80 -5.16 13.32
N GLU A 171 -18.78 -5.94 13.63
CA GLU A 171 -17.97 -5.75 14.83
C GLU A 171 -16.89 -4.70 14.53
N LEU A 172 -16.74 -3.72 15.41
CA LEU A 172 -15.83 -2.60 15.22
C LEU A 172 -14.73 -2.60 16.27
N SER A 173 -13.51 -2.29 15.81
CA SER A 173 -12.37 -2.03 16.70
C SER A 173 -11.80 -0.63 16.44
N PHE A 174 -11.57 0.11 17.53
CA PHE A 174 -11.07 1.49 17.47
C PHE A 174 -10.51 1.90 18.82
N ILE A 175 -9.78 3.02 18.84
CA ILE A 175 -9.38 3.69 20.08
C ILE A 175 -10.45 4.69 20.43
N ALA A 176 -10.86 4.71 21.70
CA ALA A 176 -11.83 5.66 22.23
C ALA A 176 -11.31 6.36 23.47
N GLU A 177 -11.61 7.64 23.60
CA GLU A 177 -11.53 8.37 24.85
C GLU A 177 -12.88 8.26 25.53
N LEU A 178 -12.91 7.63 26.73
CA LEU A 178 -14.13 7.40 27.52
C LEU A 178 -13.98 8.06 28.85
N GLY A 179 -15.02 8.75 29.31
CA GLY A 179 -15.13 9.40 30.62
C GLY A 179 -16.05 10.62 30.61
N ASN A 180 -16.40 11.13 31.76
CA ASN A 180 -17.30 12.29 31.96
C ASN A 180 -18.64 12.14 31.22
N ASN A 181 -19.20 10.94 31.14
CA ASN A 181 -20.39 10.60 30.38
C ASN A 181 -20.25 10.88 28.87
N GLN A 182 -19.05 10.80 28.34
CA GLN A 182 -18.75 10.97 26.94
C GLN A 182 -17.96 9.78 26.38
N ALA A 183 -18.19 9.48 25.11
CA ALA A 183 -17.42 8.51 24.35
C ALA A 183 -17.05 9.14 23.01
N LYS A 184 -15.79 9.13 22.68
CA LYS A 184 -15.27 9.80 21.50
C LYS A 184 -14.24 8.92 20.80
N VAL A 185 -14.37 8.74 19.48
CA VAL A 185 -13.30 8.12 18.69
C VAL A 185 -12.05 8.99 18.81
N SER A 186 -10.95 8.35 19.08
CA SER A 186 -9.66 8.99 19.25
C SER A 186 -8.56 8.18 18.56
N GLY A 187 -7.34 8.65 18.59
CA GLY A 187 -6.20 7.95 18.01
C GLY A 187 -4.90 8.56 18.47
N PHE A 188 -3.82 8.00 17.99
CA PHE A 188 -2.50 8.56 18.20
C PHE A 188 -2.18 9.54 17.07
N ASP A 189 -1.62 10.69 17.42
CA ASP A 189 -1.14 11.70 16.45
C ASP A 189 -2.23 12.26 15.50
N GLY A 190 -3.51 12.18 15.91
CA GLY A 190 -4.67 12.67 15.15
C GLY A 190 -5.33 11.62 14.24
N ASP A 191 -4.79 10.41 14.18
CA ASP A 191 -5.34 9.33 13.34
C ASP A 191 -6.49 8.62 14.06
N CYS A 192 -7.71 9.02 13.79
CA CYS A 192 -8.93 8.37 14.30
C CYS A 192 -9.33 7.22 13.37
N ASN A 193 -8.87 6.01 13.65
CA ASN A 193 -9.19 4.84 12.84
C ASN A 193 -10.28 3.99 13.47
N VAL A 194 -11.30 3.64 12.67
CA VAL A 194 -12.33 2.66 13.01
C VAL A 194 -12.25 1.53 11.99
N VAL A 195 -12.06 0.31 12.45
CA VAL A 195 -11.94 -0.84 11.56
C VAL A 195 -13.05 -1.85 11.83
N GLU A 196 -13.57 -2.43 10.76
CA GLU A 196 -14.42 -3.60 10.84
C GLU A 196 -13.57 -4.81 11.15
N GLY A 197 -13.80 -5.47 12.28
CA GLY A 197 -13.04 -6.62 12.77
C GLY A 197 -12.34 -6.37 14.09
N ASN A 198 -11.23 -7.06 14.31
CA ASN A 198 -10.53 -7.10 15.59
C ASN A 198 -9.38 -6.07 15.71
N LYS A 199 -8.73 -6.07 16.88
CA LYS A 199 -7.60 -5.19 17.22
C LYS A 199 -6.39 -5.37 16.28
N GLU A 200 -6.11 -6.58 15.79
CA GLU A 200 -4.99 -6.82 14.87
C GLU A 200 -5.21 -6.06 13.56
N ARG A 201 -6.45 -5.98 13.12
CA ARG A 201 -6.80 -5.19 11.94
C ARG A 201 -6.67 -3.69 12.18
N LEU A 202 -7.00 -3.20 13.38
CA LEU A 202 -6.77 -1.81 13.77
C LEU A 202 -5.28 -1.45 13.67
N VAL A 203 -4.39 -2.31 14.15
CA VAL A 203 -2.94 -2.11 14.07
C VAL A 203 -2.45 -2.11 12.62
N SER A 204 -2.93 -3.05 11.80
CA SER A 204 -2.48 -3.18 10.40
C SER A 204 -3.04 -2.11 9.47
N SER A 205 -4.15 -1.45 9.81
CA SER A 205 -4.80 -0.41 9.01
C SER A 205 -4.31 1.00 9.30
N SER A 206 -3.33 1.17 10.20
CA SER A 206 -2.80 2.50 10.49
C SER A 206 -2.31 3.20 9.21
N ALA A 207 -2.65 4.47 9.05
CA ALA A 207 -2.31 5.25 7.85
C ALA A 207 -0.79 5.26 7.57
N THR A 208 0.02 5.21 8.63
CA THR A 208 1.47 5.10 8.56
C THR A 208 1.90 3.82 7.84
N ALA A 209 1.33 2.67 8.20
CA ALA A 209 1.66 1.39 7.57
C ALA A 209 1.30 1.37 6.07
N THR A 210 0.17 1.95 5.70
CA THR A 210 -0.29 2.01 4.30
C THR A 210 0.64 2.89 3.44
N SER A 211 1.02 4.06 3.93
CA SER A 211 1.91 4.97 3.21
C SER A 211 3.27 4.34 2.95
N PHE A 212 3.87 3.69 3.94
CA PHE A 212 5.14 2.99 3.78
C PHE A 212 5.05 1.75 2.89
N LEU A 213 3.92 1.06 2.82
CA LEU A 213 3.71 -0.06 1.90
C LEU A 213 3.84 0.39 0.44
N LEU A 214 3.26 1.53 0.08
CA LEU A 214 3.37 2.11 -1.26
C LEU A 214 4.82 2.43 -1.62
N TYR A 215 5.62 2.97 -0.69
CA TYR A 215 7.05 3.19 -0.90
C TYR A 215 7.83 1.88 -1.12
N LYS A 216 7.54 0.83 -0.36
CA LYS A 216 8.15 -0.50 -0.57
C LYS A 216 7.89 -1.03 -1.97
N ILE A 217 6.66 -0.94 -2.45
CA ILE A 217 6.26 -1.39 -3.79
C ILE A 217 6.98 -0.55 -4.86
N ALA A 218 6.98 0.77 -4.75
CA ALA A 218 7.64 1.65 -5.71
C ALA A 218 9.14 1.38 -5.82
N LEU A 219 9.81 1.16 -4.69
CA LEU A 219 11.24 0.80 -4.66
C LEU A 219 11.52 -0.58 -5.26
N ALA A 220 10.68 -1.59 -4.99
CA ALA A 220 10.80 -2.91 -5.60
C ALA A 220 10.68 -2.84 -7.13
N VAL A 221 9.73 -2.07 -7.65
CA VAL A 221 9.57 -1.83 -9.10
C VAL A 221 10.80 -1.15 -9.68
N ALA A 222 11.36 -0.15 -9.01
CA ALA A 222 12.58 0.53 -9.46
C ALA A 222 13.78 -0.42 -9.57
N ILE A 223 13.95 -1.34 -8.62
CA ILE A 223 15.01 -2.37 -8.65
C ILE A 223 14.84 -3.31 -9.84
N ILE A 224 13.61 -3.76 -10.10
CA ILE A 224 13.31 -4.64 -11.24
C ILE A 224 13.67 -3.94 -12.56
N ILE A 225 13.30 -2.67 -12.72
CA ILE A 225 13.62 -1.88 -13.91
C ILE A 225 15.15 -1.77 -14.09
N LEU A 226 15.88 -1.46 -13.02
CA LEU A 226 17.35 -1.39 -13.07
C LEU A 226 17.98 -2.73 -13.45
N ALA A 227 17.49 -3.85 -12.92
CA ALA A 227 17.96 -5.18 -13.27
C ALA A 227 17.75 -5.49 -14.75
N ILE A 228 16.58 -5.16 -15.31
CA ILE A 228 16.28 -5.34 -16.75
C ILE A 228 17.25 -4.52 -17.62
N LEU A 229 17.50 -3.25 -17.26
CA LEU A 229 18.43 -2.39 -17.97
C LEU A 229 19.86 -2.94 -17.95
N MET A 230 20.33 -3.49 -16.82
CA MET A 230 21.63 -4.12 -16.70
C MET A 230 21.75 -5.37 -17.60
N ILE A 231 20.72 -6.20 -17.65
CA ILE A 231 20.69 -7.39 -18.51
C ILE A 231 20.73 -6.99 -20.00
N ALA A 232 19.96 -6.00 -20.40
CA ALA A 232 19.93 -5.50 -21.76
C ALA A 232 21.32 -4.94 -22.20
N ASP A 233 21.97 -4.18 -21.31
CA ASP A 233 23.32 -3.64 -21.58
C ASP A 233 24.38 -4.77 -21.71
N TYR A 234 24.27 -5.80 -20.87
CA TYR A 234 25.13 -6.99 -20.97
C TYR A 234 24.97 -7.71 -22.30
N GLN A 235 23.74 -7.89 -22.78
CA GLN A 235 23.45 -8.53 -24.07
C GLN A 235 23.99 -7.71 -25.23
N ASP A 236 23.84 -6.39 -25.23
CA ASP A 236 24.38 -5.50 -26.27
C ASP A 236 25.92 -5.58 -26.37
N ILE A 237 26.58 -5.61 -25.20
CA ILE A 237 28.06 -5.78 -25.15
C ILE A 237 28.49 -7.12 -25.76
N LYS A 238 27.80 -8.20 -25.38
CA LYS A 238 28.10 -9.54 -25.89
C LYS A 238 27.91 -9.63 -27.39
N GLU A 239 26.88 -9.04 -27.94
CA GLU A 239 26.62 -9.01 -29.38
C GLU A 239 27.70 -8.21 -30.13
N LYS A 240 28.11 -7.05 -29.62
CA LYS A 240 29.19 -6.25 -30.17
C LYS A 240 30.54 -6.98 -30.19
N GLU A 241 30.84 -7.72 -29.12
CA GLU A 241 32.05 -8.57 -29.09
C GLU A 241 31.99 -9.69 -30.12
N GLN A 242 30.87 -10.34 -30.29
CA GLN A 242 30.67 -11.40 -31.24
C GLN A 242 30.79 -10.89 -32.67
N LYS A 243 30.24 -9.72 -32.99
CA LYS A 243 30.41 -9.04 -34.28
C LYS A 243 31.89 -8.69 -34.57
N ARG A 244 32.65 -8.26 -33.56
CA ARG A 244 34.09 -7.97 -33.67
C ARG A 244 34.90 -9.24 -33.95
N LEU A 245 34.64 -10.33 -33.25
CA LEU A 245 35.29 -11.62 -33.45
C LEU A 245 35.02 -12.19 -34.85
N ASN A 246 33.78 -12.10 -35.31
CA ASN A 246 33.41 -12.55 -36.67
C ASN A 246 34.11 -11.71 -37.75
N ARG A 247 34.24 -10.38 -37.57
CA ARG A 247 35.01 -9.52 -38.50
C ARG A 247 36.50 -9.86 -38.51
N GLN A 248 37.09 -10.21 -37.36
CA GLN A 248 38.50 -10.64 -37.30
C GLN A 248 38.71 -11.98 -38.00
N ARG A 249 37.81 -12.94 -37.82
CA ARG A 249 37.85 -14.25 -38.51
C ARG A 249 37.72 -14.10 -40.01
N SER A 250 36.83 -13.26 -40.50
CA SER A 250 36.67 -12.96 -41.92
C SER A 250 37.92 -12.34 -42.53
N LYS A 251 38.54 -11.36 -41.84
CA LYS A 251 39.82 -10.75 -42.31
C LYS A 251 40.97 -11.75 -42.35
N ALA A 252 41.07 -12.64 -41.35
CA ALA A 252 42.11 -13.68 -41.32
C ALA A 252 41.90 -14.73 -42.40
N GLY A 253 40.66 -15.11 -42.71
CA GLY A 253 40.31 -16.00 -43.82
C GLY A 253 40.68 -15.41 -45.19
N ASN A 254 40.34 -14.13 -45.41
CA ASN A 254 40.69 -13.45 -46.66
C ASN A 254 42.20 -13.30 -46.86
N LYS A 255 42.97 -13.07 -45.77
CA LYS A 255 44.43 -12.99 -45.86
C LYS A 255 45.06 -14.34 -46.24
N LYS A 256 44.59 -15.46 -45.68
CA LYS A 256 45.05 -16.80 -46.04
C LYS A 256 44.76 -17.12 -47.49
N ASN A 257 43.59 -16.76 -48.00
CA ASN A 257 43.27 -16.97 -49.44
C ASN A 257 44.14 -16.11 -50.37
N ALA A 258 44.36 -14.83 -49.99
CA ALA A 258 45.26 -13.97 -50.81
C ALA A 258 46.68 -14.46 -50.81
N ASP A 259 47.23 -15.02 -49.76
CA ASP A 259 48.58 -15.59 -49.70
C ASP A 259 48.68 -16.91 -50.48
N PHE A 260 47.61 -17.67 -50.61
CA PHE A 260 47.56 -18.90 -51.44
C PHE A 260 47.61 -18.58 -52.94
N PHE A 261 46.90 -17.51 -53.33
CA PHE A 261 46.92 -17.09 -54.73
C PHE A 261 48.25 -16.40 -55.19
N LYS A 262 49.03 -15.87 -54.23
CA LYS A 262 50.34 -15.28 -54.52
C LYS A 262 51.48 -16.32 -54.71
N LYS A 263 51.27 -17.57 -54.30
CA LYS A 263 52.27 -18.66 -54.40
C LYS A 263 52.08 -19.56 -55.61
N LYS A 264 51.12 -19.29 -56.47
CA LYS A 264 51.01 -19.86 -57.81
C LYS A 264 51.56 -18.88 -58.85
#